data_629ceb1a3937c9004b8e7b7937384433
#
_entry.id   629ceb1a3937c9004b8e7b7937384433
#
_cell.length_a   1.000
_cell.length_b   1.000
_cell.length_c   1.000
_cell.angle_alpha   90.00
_cell.angle_beta   90.00
_cell.angle_gamma   90.00
#
_symmetry.space_group_name_H-M   'P 1'
#
loop_
_entity.id
_entity.type
_entity.pdbx_description
1 polymer ?
#
loop_
_entity_poly.entity_id
_entity_poly.type
_entity_poly.pdbx_seq_one_letter_code
_entity_poly.pdbx_strand_id
1 'polypeptide(L)'
;DVDCATWKLTSTPLFVNNDLLADLTPMIDKWDKKDDIDENIYNIMKQAGGSDSIYVMPWNIQVLYVYYRPSIFEAAGVEVPKTYEEFLTAIEKCTMDTNGDGKTDVYGFGMRGAKGGQEPWGSFVYGRGGNFEDMTTPEAVQGMQDFIDIYTKGYVPPTATSDGFNEIIANFKSGLTAMTIHHTGSSADMEATFGDDVSAFPFPAGKGQWTSMGDTETVIFESCENKEAAFEWVSYLAAGEGQKMWCEGTGNVPVSKTVQAGDFFQSNRFMKASIDGQSYAGILPILDTTTEWISTLWPNTVSQALTGSITAEQCMKTLQEGLYR
;
A
#
# COMPACT_ATOMS: atom_id res chain seq x y z
N ASP A 1 32.17 -9.36 -9.53
CA ASP A 1 31.52 -9.41 -8.21
C ASP A 1 30.72 -8.12 -8.03
N VAL A 2 29.60 -8.19 -7.35
CA VAL A 2 28.71 -7.07 -7.09
C VAL A 2 28.71 -6.82 -5.58
N ASP A 3 29.02 -5.59 -5.15
CA ASP A 3 29.10 -5.24 -3.74
C ASP A 3 27.72 -4.88 -3.15
N CYS A 4 26.92 -4.12 -3.91
CA CYS A 4 25.57 -3.74 -3.52
C CYS A 4 24.64 -3.72 -4.73
N ALA A 5 23.34 -3.81 -4.49
CA ALA A 5 22.31 -3.80 -5.53
C ALA A 5 21.04 -3.10 -5.05
N THR A 6 20.24 -2.64 -6.02
CA THR A 6 18.83 -2.33 -5.76
C THR A 6 18.07 -3.61 -5.48
N TRP A 7 17.05 -3.54 -4.62
CA TRP A 7 16.43 -4.73 -4.06
C TRP A 7 14.91 -4.64 -4.03
N LYS A 8 14.29 -5.81 -3.84
CA LYS A 8 12.88 -5.99 -3.51
C LYS A 8 12.75 -6.91 -2.29
N LEU A 9 11.95 -6.51 -1.32
CA LEU A 9 11.80 -7.23 -0.04
C LEU A 9 11.43 -8.71 -0.21
N THR A 10 10.62 -9.03 -1.23
CA THR A 10 10.19 -10.41 -1.51
C THR A 10 11.33 -11.39 -1.78
N SER A 11 12.51 -10.91 -2.18
CA SER A 11 13.69 -11.75 -2.42
C SER A 11 14.53 -11.96 -1.16
N THR A 12 14.31 -11.19 -0.10
CA THR A 12 15.17 -11.15 1.08
C THR A 12 15.30 -12.50 1.78
N PRO A 13 14.21 -13.25 2.07
CA PRO A 13 14.34 -14.52 2.80
C PRO A 13 15.23 -15.54 2.10
N LEU A 14 15.11 -15.63 0.77
CA LEU A 14 15.92 -16.57 0.00
C LEU A 14 17.42 -16.28 0.15
N PHE A 15 17.82 -15.01 0.13
CA PHE A 15 19.21 -14.62 0.21
C PHE A 15 19.74 -14.65 1.63
N VAL A 16 18.94 -14.27 2.62
CA VAL A 16 19.30 -14.36 4.04
C VAL A 16 19.50 -15.82 4.45
N ASN A 17 18.59 -16.72 4.07
CA ASN A 17 18.69 -18.15 4.38
C ASN A 17 19.90 -18.85 3.74
N ASN A 18 20.54 -18.24 2.76
CA ASN A 18 21.74 -18.74 2.10
C ASN A 18 23.01 -17.92 2.46
N ASP A 19 22.95 -17.08 3.49
CA ASP A 19 24.08 -16.25 3.95
C ASP A 19 24.67 -15.35 2.86
N LEU A 20 23.83 -14.80 1.96
CA LEU A 20 24.30 -14.01 0.81
C LEU A 20 24.21 -12.50 1.03
N LEU A 21 23.51 -12.03 2.08
CA LEU A 21 23.38 -10.61 2.43
C LEU A 21 24.12 -10.30 3.72
N ALA A 22 24.78 -9.14 3.75
CA ALA A 22 25.41 -8.62 4.95
C ALA A 22 24.36 -8.14 5.98
N ASP A 23 24.55 -8.45 7.26
CA ASP A 23 23.81 -7.83 8.35
C ASP A 23 24.24 -6.36 8.49
N LEU A 24 23.33 -5.45 8.19
CA LEU A 24 23.55 -4.00 8.24
C LEU A 24 23.31 -3.42 9.65
N THR A 25 22.73 -4.18 10.57
CA THR A 25 22.36 -3.71 11.91
C THR A 25 23.51 -3.04 12.63
N PRO A 26 24.75 -3.60 12.68
CA PRO A 26 25.85 -2.98 13.40
C PRO A 26 26.33 -1.64 12.78
N MET A 27 26.11 -1.46 11.47
CA MET A 27 26.43 -0.21 10.77
C MET A 27 25.33 0.82 10.95
N ILE A 28 24.07 0.41 10.85
CA ILE A 28 22.90 1.26 11.11
C ILE A 28 22.92 1.78 12.54
N ASP A 29 23.26 0.94 13.54
CA ASP A 29 23.33 1.35 14.94
C ASP A 29 24.35 2.46 15.21
N LYS A 30 25.38 2.57 14.37
CA LYS A 30 26.41 3.63 14.45
C LYS A 30 26.15 4.80 13.52
N TRP A 31 25.14 4.69 12.64
CA TRP A 31 24.84 5.71 11.67
C TRP A 31 24.14 6.91 12.31
N ASP A 32 24.66 8.09 12.08
CA ASP A 32 24.18 9.36 12.68
C ASP A 32 22.77 9.78 12.23
N LYS A 33 22.26 9.20 11.14
CA LYS A 33 20.91 9.46 10.62
C LYS A 33 19.93 8.31 10.85
N LYS A 34 20.27 7.33 11.69
CA LYS A 34 19.39 6.20 12.00
C LYS A 34 17.99 6.67 12.42
N ASP A 35 17.89 7.65 13.30
CA ASP A 35 16.62 8.14 13.85
C ASP A 35 15.83 9.02 12.85
N ASP A 36 16.43 9.36 11.72
CA ASP A 36 15.78 10.09 10.63
C ASP A 36 14.85 9.19 9.79
N ILE A 37 14.94 7.87 9.96
CA ILE A 37 14.02 6.90 9.36
C ILE A 37 13.00 6.45 10.40
N ASP A 38 11.76 6.23 9.98
CA ASP A 38 10.71 5.77 10.87
C ASP A 38 10.99 4.35 11.37
N GLU A 39 10.74 4.08 12.66
CA GLU A 39 10.94 2.77 13.27
C GLU A 39 10.09 1.68 12.60
N ASN A 40 8.88 2.03 12.14
CA ASN A 40 8.03 1.10 11.42
C ASN A 40 8.70 0.58 10.14
N ILE A 41 9.45 1.44 9.43
CA ILE A 41 10.19 1.04 8.22
C ILE A 41 11.27 0.02 8.56
N TYR A 42 12.03 0.23 9.63
CA TYR A 42 13.02 -0.77 10.08
C TYR A 42 12.35 -2.09 10.51
N ASN A 43 11.18 -2.03 11.16
CA ASN A 43 10.44 -3.23 11.53
C ASN A 43 9.99 -4.03 10.31
N ILE A 44 9.60 -3.37 9.23
CA ILE A 44 9.30 -4.01 7.95
C ILE A 44 10.55 -4.68 7.34
N MET A 45 11.72 -4.01 7.39
CA MET A 45 12.98 -4.60 6.91
C MET A 45 13.37 -5.85 7.72
N LYS A 46 13.19 -5.83 9.04
CA LYS A 46 13.38 -7.00 9.91
C LYS A 46 12.40 -8.13 9.58
N GLN A 47 11.12 -7.81 9.39
CA GLN A 47 10.11 -8.77 8.97
C GLN A 47 10.49 -9.45 7.66
N ALA A 48 10.98 -8.69 6.67
CA ALA A 48 11.43 -9.22 5.40
C ALA A 48 12.65 -10.15 5.55
N GLY A 49 13.54 -9.86 6.50
CA GLY A 49 14.70 -10.70 6.82
C GLY A 49 14.36 -11.92 7.69
N GLY A 50 13.15 -12.00 8.25
CA GLY A 50 12.73 -13.08 9.14
C GLY A 50 13.51 -13.12 10.47
N SER A 51 14.09 -11.99 10.90
CA SER A 51 14.94 -11.89 12.10
C SER A 51 14.93 -10.47 12.67
N ASP A 52 15.58 -10.28 13.81
CA ASP A 52 15.81 -8.95 14.41
C ASP A 52 16.92 -8.16 13.68
N SER A 53 17.70 -8.80 12.80
CA SER A 53 18.71 -8.16 11.97
C SER A 53 18.12 -7.46 10.76
N ILE A 54 18.78 -6.39 10.32
CA ILE A 54 18.40 -5.62 9.13
C ILE A 54 19.40 -5.94 8.02
N TYR A 55 18.93 -6.59 6.96
CA TYR A 55 19.74 -6.95 5.78
C TYR A 55 19.50 -6.01 4.59
N VAL A 56 18.53 -5.12 4.70
CA VAL A 56 18.04 -4.30 3.61
C VAL A 56 17.98 -2.85 4.06
N MET A 57 18.62 -1.94 3.32
CA MET A 57 18.57 -0.51 3.60
C MET A 57 17.42 0.12 2.82
N PRO A 58 16.44 0.77 3.48
CA PRO A 58 15.35 1.44 2.80
C PRO A 58 15.88 2.61 1.96
N TRP A 59 15.37 2.75 0.75
CA TRP A 59 15.77 3.84 -0.15
C TRP A 59 14.62 4.78 -0.46
N ASN A 60 13.57 4.29 -1.12
CA ASN A 60 12.35 5.06 -1.36
C ASN A 60 11.14 4.14 -1.18
N ILE A 61 10.12 4.66 -0.51
CA ILE A 61 8.94 3.89 -0.11
C ILE A 61 7.71 4.66 -0.54
N GLN A 62 6.87 4.00 -1.31
CA GLN A 62 5.56 4.50 -1.70
C GLN A 62 4.50 3.66 -1.00
N VAL A 63 3.59 4.30 -0.29
CA VAL A 63 2.45 3.60 0.28
C VAL A 63 1.19 3.88 -0.55
N LEU A 64 0.22 2.97 -0.47
CA LEU A 64 -1.08 3.20 -1.08
C LEU A 64 -1.86 4.25 -0.27
N TYR A 65 -2.59 5.09 -0.98
CA TYR A 65 -3.51 6.08 -0.42
C TYR A 65 -4.73 6.22 -1.31
N VAL A 66 -5.72 6.97 -0.85
CA VAL A 66 -6.98 7.16 -1.57
C VAL A 66 -6.86 8.39 -2.49
N TYR A 67 -7.00 8.18 -3.79
CA TYR A 67 -7.32 9.25 -4.74
C TYR A 67 -8.81 9.53 -4.71
N TYR A 68 -9.19 10.80 -4.81
CA TYR A 68 -10.61 11.20 -4.89
C TYR A 68 -10.81 12.39 -5.81
N ARG A 69 -12.05 12.60 -6.24
CA ARG A 69 -12.51 13.73 -7.02
C ARG A 69 -13.18 14.75 -6.11
N PRO A 70 -12.55 15.92 -5.81
CA PRO A 70 -13.16 16.98 -5.00
C PRO A 70 -14.56 17.41 -5.47
N SER A 71 -14.76 17.56 -6.78
CA SER A 71 -16.07 17.95 -7.35
C SER A 71 -17.18 16.92 -7.06
N ILE A 72 -16.84 15.62 -7.04
CA ILE A 72 -17.79 14.55 -6.71
C ILE A 72 -18.12 14.57 -5.21
N PHE A 73 -17.12 14.79 -4.36
CA PHE A 73 -17.31 14.91 -2.92
C PHE A 73 -18.20 16.11 -2.58
N GLU A 74 -17.98 17.26 -3.21
CA GLU A 74 -18.82 18.44 -3.07
C GLU A 74 -20.27 18.16 -3.50
N ALA A 75 -20.47 17.55 -4.67
CA ALA A 75 -21.79 17.20 -5.17
C ALA A 75 -22.54 16.21 -4.26
N ALA A 76 -21.81 15.27 -3.62
CA ALA A 76 -22.34 14.30 -2.68
C ALA A 76 -22.52 14.85 -1.25
N GLY A 77 -22.03 16.08 -0.97
CA GLY A 77 -22.03 16.67 0.37
C GLY A 77 -21.16 15.89 1.37
N VAL A 78 -19.99 15.42 0.89
CA VAL A 78 -19.04 14.62 1.66
C VAL A 78 -17.74 15.39 1.86
N GLU A 79 -17.25 15.43 3.09
CA GLU A 79 -15.90 15.91 3.41
C GLU A 79 -14.89 14.77 3.28
N VAL A 80 -13.58 15.12 3.21
CA VAL A 80 -12.50 14.13 3.22
C VAL A 80 -12.57 13.30 4.51
N PRO A 81 -12.72 11.96 4.40
CA PRO A 81 -12.88 11.09 5.55
C PRO A 81 -11.68 11.12 6.49
N LYS A 82 -11.93 11.21 7.79
CA LYS A 82 -10.92 11.16 8.87
C LYS A 82 -10.93 9.83 9.60
N THR A 83 -12.03 9.08 9.49
CA THR A 83 -12.21 7.77 10.11
C THR A 83 -12.61 6.73 9.06
N TYR A 84 -12.35 5.47 9.38
CA TYR A 84 -12.74 4.35 8.53
C TYR A 84 -14.26 4.31 8.27
N GLU A 85 -15.07 4.64 9.27
CA GLU A 85 -16.54 4.69 9.13
C GLU A 85 -16.97 5.84 8.19
N GLU A 86 -16.31 6.99 8.28
CA GLU A 86 -16.54 8.09 7.33
C GLU A 86 -16.15 7.72 5.92
N PHE A 87 -15.07 6.91 5.75
CA PHE A 87 -14.64 6.40 4.44
C PHE A 87 -15.70 5.48 3.82
N LEU A 88 -16.26 4.53 4.59
CA LEU A 88 -17.36 3.69 4.11
C LEU A 88 -18.62 4.52 3.76
N THR A 89 -18.92 5.52 4.56
CA THR A 89 -20.01 6.47 4.31
C THR A 89 -19.77 7.29 3.04
N ALA A 90 -18.52 7.71 2.79
CA ALA A 90 -18.16 8.43 1.57
C ALA A 90 -18.33 7.55 0.33
N ILE A 91 -17.96 6.27 0.40
CA ILE A 91 -18.18 5.29 -0.69
C ILE A 91 -19.68 5.22 -1.03
N GLU A 92 -20.53 5.08 -0.04
CA GLU A 92 -21.99 5.03 -0.24
C GLU A 92 -22.52 6.32 -0.89
N LYS A 93 -22.21 7.48 -0.28
CA LYS A 93 -22.75 8.77 -0.72
C LYS A 93 -22.24 9.24 -2.07
N CYS A 94 -21.01 8.89 -2.42
CA CYS A 94 -20.45 9.20 -3.73
C CYS A 94 -20.91 8.22 -4.84
N THR A 95 -21.74 7.22 -4.50
CA THR A 95 -22.41 6.37 -5.51
C THR A 95 -23.70 7.08 -5.95
N MET A 96 -23.70 7.56 -7.19
CA MET A 96 -24.75 8.49 -7.64
C MET A 96 -25.32 8.10 -9.01
N ASP A 97 -26.63 8.29 -9.13
CA ASP A 97 -27.37 8.45 -10.38
C ASP A 97 -27.47 9.96 -10.64
N THR A 98 -26.68 10.47 -11.57
CA THR A 98 -26.55 11.91 -11.83
C THR A 98 -27.57 12.43 -12.83
N ASN A 99 -28.24 11.53 -13.56
CA ASN A 99 -29.20 11.86 -14.60
C ASN A 99 -30.65 11.48 -14.25
N GLY A 100 -30.87 10.70 -13.17
CA GLY A 100 -32.18 10.31 -12.65
C GLY A 100 -32.83 9.17 -13.44
N ASP A 101 -32.07 8.35 -14.18
CA ASP A 101 -32.58 7.23 -14.97
C ASP A 101 -32.71 5.92 -14.17
N GLY A 102 -32.32 5.92 -12.92
CA GLY A 102 -32.34 4.78 -12.00
C GLY A 102 -31.11 3.87 -12.12
N LYS A 103 -30.05 4.32 -12.81
CA LYS A 103 -28.78 3.61 -12.94
C LYS A 103 -27.66 4.42 -12.29
N THR A 104 -26.67 3.72 -11.80
CA THR A 104 -25.48 4.36 -11.24
C THR A 104 -24.59 4.87 -12.36
N ASP A 105 -24.35 6.19 -12.42
CA ASP A 105 -23.41 6.83 -13.34
C ASP A 105 -22.01 6.94 -12.73
N VAL A 106 -21.93 7.16 -11.40
CA VAL A 106 -20.70 7.28 -10.64
C VAL A 106 -20.74 6.29 -9.48
N TYR A 107 -19.78 5.40 -9.42
CA TYR A 107 -19.57 4.51 -8.29
C TYR A 107 -18.68 5.17 -7.25
N GLY A 108 -18.95 4.93 -5.97
CA GLY A 108 -18.18 5.56 -4.90
C GLY A 108 -16.72 5.11 -4.85
N PHE A 109 -16.43 3.86 -5.26
CA PHE A 109 -15.10 3.30 -5.11
C PHE A 109 -14.68 2.40 -6.28
N GLY A 110 -13.42 2.57 -6.71
CA GLY A 110 -12.75 1.68 -7.66
C GLY A 110 -12.08 0.51 -6.93
N MET A 111 -12.83 -0.59 -6.79
CA MET A 111 -12.35 -1.79 -6.11
C MET A 111 -11.49 -2.63 -7.06
N ARG A 112 -10.35 -3.10 -6.56
CA ARG A 112 -9.46 -4.04 -7.25
C ARG A 112 -9.71 -5.45 -6.73
N GLY A 113 -10.51 -6.26 -7.43
CA GLY A 113 -10.83 -7.65 -7.05
C GLY A 113 -9.94 -8.70 -7.71
N ALA A 114 -9.16 -8.32 -8.74
CA ALA A 114 -8.19 -9.19 -9.38
C ALA A 114 -6.85 -9.22 -8.62
N LYS A 115 -5.86 -9.92 -9.17
CA LYS A 115 -4.49 -10.01 -8.63
C LYS A 115 -3.94 -8.64 -8.22
N GLY A 116 -3.40 -8.55 -7.02
CA GLY A 116 -2.91 -7.32 -6.41
C GLY A 116 -3.96 -6.56 -5.59
N GLY A 117 -5.22 -6.99 -5.62
CA GLY A 117 -6.29 -6.40 -4.81
C GLY A 117 -6.13 -6.63 -3.30
N GLN A 118 -5.32 -7.60 -2.90
CA GLN A 118 -4.96 -7.83 -1.50
C GLN A 118 -4.26 -6.62 -0.86
N GLU A 119 -3.60 -5.79 -1.66
CA GLU A 119 -2.93 -4.58 -1.18
C GLU A 119 -3.94 -3.55 -0.63
N PRO A 120 -4.92 -3.04 -1.41
CA PRO A 120 -5.93 -2.15 -0.87
C PRO A 120 -6.90 -2.85 0.10
N TRP A 121 -7.18 -4.15 -0.09
CA TRP A 121 -8.06 -4.92 0.80
C TRP A 121 -7.54 -4.99 2.25
N GLY A 122 -6.22 -5.11 2.45
CA GLY A 122 -5.63 -5.11 3.78
C GLY A 122 -6.07 -3.94 4.65
N SER A 123 -6.24 -2.75 4.04
CA SER A 123 -6.72 -1.57 4.77
C SER A 123 -8.13 -1.75 5.37
N PHE A 124 -9.00 -2.54 4.74
CA PHE A 124 -10.33 -2.86 5.28
C PHE A 124 -10.22 -3.82 6.47
N VAL A 125 -9.36 -4.83 6.39
CA VAL A 125 -9.11 -5.78 7.50
C VAL A 125 -8.61 -5.06 8.73
N TYR A 126 -7.55 -4.27 8.58
CA TYR A 126 -6.96 -3.50 9.69
C TYR A 126 -7.87 -2.37 10.18
N GLY A 127 -8.67 -1.75 9.32
CA GLY A 127 -9.65 -0.73 9.70
C GLY A 127 -10.67 -1.25 10.72
N ARG A 128 -10.99 -2.54 10.69
CA ARG A 128 -11.82 -3.21 11.72
C ARG A 128 -11.03 -3.71 12.93
N GLY A 129 -9.70 -3.65 12.90
CA GLY A 129 -8.82 -4.13 13.97
C GLY A 129 -8.37 -5.58 13.79
N GLY A 130 -8.59 -6.17 12.61
CA GLY A 130 -8.01 -7.45 12.21
C GLY A 130 -6.54 -7.30 11.79
N ASN A 131 -5.92 -8.41 11.40
CA ASN A 131 -4.54 -8.47 10.91
C ASN A 131 -4.35 -9.67 9.97
N PHE A 132 -3.15 -9.81 9.41
CA PHE A 132 -2.83 -10.93 8.54
C PHE A 132 -2.28 -12.16 9.28
N GLU A 133 -1.87 -12.04 10.54
CA GLU A 133 -1.38 -13.16 11.35
C GLU A 133 -2.51 -14.12 11.70
N ASP A 134 -3.70 -13.60 11.98
CA ASP A 134 -4.94 -14.37 12.15
C ASP A 134 -6.11 -13.69 11.45
N MET A 135 -6.34 -14.09 10.20
CA MET A 135 -7.45 -13.61 9.39
C MET A 135 -8.82 -14.17 9.80
N THR A 136 -8.88 -15.10 10.77
CA THR A 136 -10.13 -15.73 11.22
C THR A 136 -10.77 -15.01 12.41
N THR A 137 -10.13 -13.98 12.93
CA THR A 137 -10.71 -13.14 14.00
C THR A 137 -12.01 -12.48 13.54
N PRO A 138 -12.97 -12.25 14.45
CA PRO A 138 -14.22 -11.54 14.12
C PRO A 138 -13.99 -10.17 13.45
N GLU A 139 -12.96 -9.46 13.88
CA GLU A 139 -12.55 -8.17 13.33
C GLU A 139 -12.07 -8.29 11.88
N ALA A 140 -11.23 -9.27 11.59
CA ALA A 140 -10.73 -9.52 10.23
C ALA A 140 -11.87 -9.98 9.30
N VAL A 141 -12.75 -10.85 9.78
CA VAL A 141 -13.95 -11.29 9.05
C VAL A 141 -14.88 -10.10 8.77
N GLN A 142 -15.05 -9.16 9.73
CA GLN A 142 -15.85 -7.96 9.51
C GLN A 142 -15.22 -7.05 8.44
N GLY A 143 -13.88 -6.93 8.37
CA GLY A 143 -13.19 -6.19 7.31
C GLY A 143 -13.44 -6.78 5.92
N MET A 144 -13.47 -8.13 5.80
CA MET A 144 -13.89 -8.82 4.58
C MET A 144 -15.37 -8.59 4.28
N GLN A 145 -16.24 -8.59 5.29
CA GLN A 145 -17.67 -8.34 5.10
C GLN A 145 -17.91 -6.92 4.55
N ASP A 146 -17.21 -5.92 5.06
CA ASP A 146 -17.30 -4.54 4.52
C ASP A 146 -16.90 -4.50 3.03
N PHE A 147 -15.84 -5.23 2.67
CA PHE A 147 -15.39 -5.32 1.27
C PHE A 147 -16.42 -6.03 0.37
N ILE A 148 -17.11 -7.05 0.87
CA ILE A 148 -18.23 -7.73 0.20
C ILE A 148 -19.43 -6.76 0.12
N ASP A 149 -19.75 -6.06 1.18
CA ASP A 149 -20.90 -5.18 1.26
C ASP A 149 -20.84 -4.05 0.24
N ILE A 150 -19.69 -3.39 0.05
CA ILE A 150 -19.56 -2.31 -0.95
C ILE A 150 -19.76 -2.82 -2.38
N TYR A 151 -19.44 -4.10 -2.66
CA TYR A 151 -19.74 -4.74 -3.95
C TYR A 151 -21.23 -5.10 -4.06
N THR A 152 -21.79 -5.80 -3.10
CA THR A 152 -23.16 -6.30 -3.16
C THR A 152 -24.22 -5.21 -3.08
N LYS A 153 -23.89 -4.07 -2.47
CA LYS A 153 -24.73 -2.85 -2.44
C LYS A 153 -24.59 -2.01 -3.72
N GLY A 154 -23.71 -2.40 -4.66
CA GLY A 154 -23.54 -1.70 -5.92
C GLY A 154 -22.77 -0.37 -5.80
N TYR A 155 -21.89 -0.23 -4.81
CA TYR A 155 -21.08 0.97 -4.61
C TYR A 155 -19.77 0.96 -5.42
N VAL A 156 -19.49 -0.14 -6.12
CA VAL A 156 -18.35 -0.35 -7.00
C VAL A 156 -18.82 -0.85 -8.37
N PRO A 157 -18.05 -0.66 -9.46
CA PRO A 157 -18.42 -1.17 -10.78
C PRO A 157 -18.68 -2.69 -10.76
N PRO A 158 -19.64 -3.20 -11.54
CA PRO A 158 -19.90 -4.65 -11.63
C PRO A 158 -18.68 -5.47 -12.07
N THR A 159 -17.72 -4.84 -12.76
CA THR A 159 -16.45 -5.44 -13.20
C THR A 159 -15.42 -5.61 -12.08
N ALA A 160 -15.66 -5.07 -10.88
CA ALA A 160 -14.72 -5.02 -9.77
C ALA A 160 -14.09 -6.37 -9.41
N THR A 161 -14.81 -7.50 -9.60
CA THR A 161 -14.25 -8.86 -9.37
C THR A 161 -13.08 -9.22 -10.30
N SER A 162 -12.98 -8.55 -11.45
CA SER A 162 -11.95 -8.76 -12.47
C SER A 162 -11.06 -7.53 -12.71
N ASP A 163 -11.39 -6.40 -12.07
CA ASP A 163 -10.61 -5.18 -12.22
C ASP A 163 -9.25 -5.34 -11.52
N GLY A 164 -8.18 -5.16 -12.28
CA GLY A 164 -6.81 -5.16 -11.83
C GLY A 164 -6.24 -3.74 -11.69
N PHE A 165 -4.94 -3.65 -11.72
CA PHE A 165 -4.19 -2.41 -11.55
C PHE A 165 -4.55 -1.33 -12.59
N ASN A 166 -4.64 -1.68 -13.87
CA ASN A 166 -4.90 -0.73 -14.94
C ASN A 166 -6.39 -0.37 -15.03
N GLU A 167 -7.27 -1.33 -14.75
CA GLU A 167 -8.72 -1.16 -14.85
C GLU A 167 -9.24 -0.17 -13.83
N ILE A 168 -8.78 -0.23 -12.55
CA ILE A 168 -9.20 0.75 -11.53
C ILE A 168 -8.73 2.17 -11.86
N ILE A 169 -7.55 2.32 -12.47
CA ILE A 169 -7.04 3.60 -12.96
C ILE A 169 -7.91 4.12 -14.13
N ALA A 170 -8.21 3.25 -15.10
CA ALA A 170 -9.04 3.62 -16.23
C ALA A 170 -10.46 4.02 -15.79
N ASN A 171 -11.06 3.27 -14.86
CA ASN A 171 -12.36 3.57 -14.27
C ASN A 171 -12.35 4.94 -13.55
N PHE A 172 -11.32 5.24 -12.77
CA PHE A 172 -11.18 6.54 -12.13
C PHE A 172 -11.00 7.67 -13.15
N LYS A 173 -10.11 7.50 -14.14
CA LYS A 173 -9.84 8.49 -15.19
C LYS A 173 -11.03 8.75 -16.11
N SER A 174 -11.90 7.77 -16.33
CA SER A 174 -13.14 7.96 -17.08
C SER A 174 -14.23 8.70 -16.30
N GLY A 175 -14.04 8.93 -14.99
CA GLY A 175 -15.04 9.49 -14.09
C GLY A 175 -16.06 8.46 -13.59
N LEU A 176 -15.88 7.18 -13.90
CA LEU A 176 -16.77 6.10 -13.46
C LEU A 176 -16.71 5.87 -11.94
N THR A 177 -15.58 6.21 -11.28
CA THR A 177 -15.44 6.05 -9.84
C THR A 177 -14.99 7.34 -9.16
N ALA A 178 -15.57 7.64 -7.99
CA ALA A 178 -15.28 8.83 -7.20
C ALA A 178 -13.94 8.74 -6.46
N MET A 179 -13.59 7.54 -6.02
CA MET A 179 -12.35 7.21 -5.28
C MET A 179 -11.70 5.96 -5.82
N THR A 180 -10.40 5.84 -5.64
CA THR A 180 -9.64 4.59 -5.82
C THR A 180 -8.40 4.59 -4.94
N ILE A 181 -7.87 3.41 -4.59
CA ILE A 181 -6.62 3.29 -3.83
C ILE A 181 -5.48 2.96 -4.79
N HIS A 182 -4.46 3.80 -4.78
CA HIS A 182 -3.27 3.62 -5.61
C HIS A 182 -2.04 4.34 -5.02
N HIS A 183 -0.88 4.18 -5.64
CA HIS A 183 0.38 4.81 -5.22
C HIS A 183 0.72 6.08 -6.03
N THR A 184 1.76 6.80 -5.60
CA THR A 184 2.22 8.08 -6.18
C THR A 184 2.59 7.97 -7.67
N GLY A 185 3.02 6.80 -8.16
CA GLY A 185 3.39 6.63 -9.56
C GLY A 185 2.27 6.93 -10.58
N SER A 186 1.01 6.99 -10.14
CA SER A 186 -0.12 7.39 -10.99
C SER A 186 -0.49 8.87 -10.87
N SER A 187 0.14 9.62 -9.96
CA SER A 187 -0.28 10.99 -9.63
C SER A 187 -0.19 11.95 -10.81
N ALA A 188 0.92 11.90 -11.58
CA ALA A 188 1.12 12.75 -12.72
C ALA A 188 0.07 12.52 -13.82
N ASP A 189 -0.31 11.27 -14.07
CA ASP A 189 -1.34 10.90 -15.04
C ASP A 189 -2.74 11.31 -14.57
N MET A 190 -3.04 11.18 -13.29
CA MET A 190 -4.28 11.63 -12.68
C MET A 190 -4.40 13.17 -12.75
N GLU A 191 -3.32 13.88 -12.41
CA GLU A 191 -3.27 15.34 -12.46
C GLU A 191 -3.36 15.87 -13.90
N ALA A 192 -2.71 15.22 -14.87
CA ALA A 192 -2.86 15.53 -16.28
C ALA A 192 -4.30 15.36 -16.79
N THR A 193 -5.06 14.42 -16.21
CA THR A 193 -6.45 14.14 -16.58
C THR A 193 -7.42 15.14 -15.97
N PHE A 194 -7.25 15.49 -14.69
CA PHE A 194 -8.25 16.22 -13.91
C PHE A 194 -7.80 17.59 -13.38
N GLY A 195 -6.51 17.92 -13.50
CA GLY A 195 -5.97 19.17 -12.96
C GLY A 195 -6.17 19.25 -11.44
N ASP A 196 -6.84 20.32 -11.00
CA ASP A 196 -7.14 20.54 -9.59
C ASP A 196 -8.29 19.66 -9.06
N ASP A 197 -9.06 19.02 -9.95
CA ASP A 197 -10.16 18.14 -9.56
C ASP A 197 -9.70 16.69 -9.33
N VAL A 198 -8.50 16.51 -8.84
CA VAL A 198 -8.02 15.29 -8.24
C VAL A 198 -7.19 15.61 -7.02
N SER A 199 -7.40 14.89 -5.93
CA SER A 199 -6.61 15.03 -4.72
C SER A 199 -6.42 13.67 -4.04
N ALA A 200 -5.75 13.64 -2.91
CA ALA A 200 -5.45 12.42 -2.18
C ALA A 200 -5.55 12.62 -0.68
N PHE A 201 -5.87 11.54 0.02
CA PHE A 201 -5.77 11.48 1.48
C PHE A 201 -5.22 10.10 1.90
N PRO A 202 -4.48 10.03 3.02
CA PRO A 202 -4.01 8.78 3.57
C PRO A 202 -5.19 7.92 4.01
N PHE A 203 -5.05 6.58 3.97
CA PHE A 203 -6.16 5.70 4.37
C PHE A 203 -6.57 5.97 5.82
N PRO A 204 -7.86 6.25 6.10
CA PRO A 204 -8.30 6.68 7.42
C PRO A 204 -8.19 5.58 8.48
N ALA A 205 -7.91 5.97 9.73
CA ALA A 205 -7.86 5.06 10.86
C ALA A 205 -9.27 4.59 11.28
N GLY A 206 -9.34 3.31 11.65
CA GLY A 206 -10.48 2.73 12.36
C GLY A 206 -10.05 2.23 13.75
N LYS A 207 -10.39 0.98 14.09
CA LYS A 207 -9.83 0.31 15.27
C LYS A 207 -8.33 0.03 15.11
N GLY A 208 -7.86 -0.14 13.88
CA GLY A 208 -6.48 -0.18 13.44
C GLY A 208 -6.30 0.65 12.18
N GLN A 209 -5.08 0.69 11.68
CA GLN A 209 -4.73 1.38 10.44
C GLN A 209 -3.59 0.63 9.75
N TRP A 210 -3.70 0.47 8.46
CA TRP A 210 -2.69 -0.17 7.65
C TRP A 210 -2.83 0.27 6.19
N THR A 211 -1.72 0.33 5.49
CA THR A 211 -1.68 0.49 4.05
C THR A 211 -0.54 -0.32 3.46
N SER A 212 -0.72 -0.84 2.26
CA SER A 212 0.33 -1.58 1.59
C SER A 212 1.48 -0.67 1.18
N MET A 213 2.69 -1.16 1.38
CA MET A 213 3.93 -0.52 0.99
C MET A 213 4.45 -1.08 -0.33
N GLY A 214 4.68 -0.21 -1.30
CA GLY A 214 5.53 -0.47 -2.46
C GLY A 214 6.93 0.06 -2.17
N ASP A 215 7.94 -0.72 -2.52
CA ASP A 215 9.28 -0.56 -2.02
C ASP A 215 10.35 -0.55 -3.12
N THR A 216 11.43 0.17 -2.87
CA THR A 216 12.73 -0.03 -3.52
C THR A 216 13.81 0.20 -2.46
N GLU A 217 14.60 -0.83 -2.24
CA GLU A 217 15.64 -0.89 -1.24
C GLU A 217 17.01 -1.10 -1.89
N THR A 218 18.02 -1.11 -1.03
CA THR A 218 19.37 -1.50 -1.38
C THR A 218 19.88 -2.57 -0.42
N VAL A 219 20.74 -3.43 -0.90
CA VAL A 219 21.44 -4.46 -0.12
C VAL A 219 22.94 -4.38 -0.33
N ILE A 220 23.68 -4.90 0.65
CA ILE A 220 25.11 -5.20 0.53
C ILE A 220 25.25 -6.71 0.57
N PHE A 221 25.96 -7.27 -0.42
CA PHE A 221 26.22 -8.71 -0.43
C PHE A 221 27.26 -9.10 0.61
N GLU A 222 27.12 -10.30 1.18
CA GLU A 222 28.05 -10.80 2.18
C GLU A 222 29.48 -10.93 1.62
N SER A 223 29.61 -11.19 0.32
CA SER A 223 30.88 -11.27 -0.39
C SER A 223 31.59 -9.93 -0.62
N CYS A 224 30.95 -8.80 -0.28
CA CYS A 224 31.57 -7.48 -0.39
C CYS A 224 32.81 -7.37 0.52
N GLU A 225 33.96 -7.07 -0.04
CA GLU A 225 35.22 -6.95 0.71
C GLU A 225 35.29 -5.65 1.54
N ASN A 226 34.61 -4.59 1.09
CA ASN A 226 34.59 -3.30 1.79
C ASN A 226 33.14 -2.88 2.12
N LYS A 227 32.55 -3.56 3.10
CA LYS A 227 31.17 -3.32 3.53
C LYS A 227 30.95 -1.91 4.08
N GLU A 228 31.99 -1.29 4.69
CA GLU A 228 31.90 0.07 5.21
C GLU A 228 31.74 1.09 4.08
N ALA A 229 32.53 1.00 3.01
CA ALA A 229 32.38 1.88 1.85
C ALA A 229 31.05 1.64 1.10
N ALA A 230 30.61 0.39 1.00
CA ALA A 230 29.30 0.06 0.44
C ALA A 230 28.17 0.65 1.30
N PHE A 231 28.30 0.62 2.62
CA PHE A 231 27.32 1.21 3.54
C PHE A 231 27.26 2.74 3.42
N GLU A 232 28.39 3.42 3.23
CA GLU A 232 28.37 4.87 2.95
C GLU A 232 27.52 5.19 1.72
N TRP A 233 27.61 4.37 0.66
CA TRP A 233 26.81 4.55 -0.54
C TRP A 233 25.31 4.30 -0.30
N VAL A 234 24.94 3.15 0.28
CA VAL A 234 23.52 2.81 0.47
C VAL A 234 22.87 3.74 1.51
N SER A 235 23.59 4.17 2.52
CA SER A 235 23.11 5.13 3.52
C SER A 235 22.99 6.56 2.95
N TYR A 236 23.86 6.96 2.02
CA TYR A 236 23.74 8.21 1.29
C TYR A 236 22.45 8.28 0.46
N LEU A 237 22.02 7.14 -0.12
CA LEU A 237 20.75 7.05 -0.83
C LEU A 237 19.53 7.03 0.12
N ALA A 238 19.72 6.58 1.35
CA ALA A 238 18.65 6.42 2.34
C ALA A 238 18.29 7.71 3.09
N ALA A 239 19.18 8.71 3.15
CA ALA A 239 18.92 9.97 3.85
C ALA A 239 19.81 11.12 3.37
N GLY A 240 19.40 12.34 3.73
CA GLY A 240 20.15 13.56 3.44
C GLY A 240 20.13 13.96 1.97
N GLU A 241 21.23 14.55 1.50
CA GLU A 241 21.27 15.17 0.17
C GLU A 241 21.14 14.15 -0.97
N GLY A 242 21.70 12.94 -0.82
CA GLY A 242 21.60 11.89 -1.84
C GLY A 242 20.16 11.45 -2.06
N GLN A 243 19.42 11.21 -0.98
CA GLN A 243 18.01 10.86 -1.07
C GLN A 243 17.17 12.02 -1.62
N LYS A 244 17.44 13.25 -1.15
CA LYS A 244 16.75 14.45 -1.64
C LYS A 244 16.89 14.59 -3.16
N MET A 245 18.13 14.58 -3.67
CA MET A 245 18.40 14.67 -5.10
C MET A 245 17.68 13.59 -5.91
N TRP A 246 17.71 12.35 -5.41
CA TRP A 246 17.05 11.23 -6.06
C TRP A 246 15.54 11.41 -6.10
N CYS A 247 14.92 11.67 -4.94
CA CYS A 247 13.47 11.73 -4.84
C CYS A 247 12.88 12.95 -5.55
N GLU A 248 13.53 14.12 -5.48
CA GLU A 248 13.12 15.32 -6.24
C GLU A 248 13.25 15.09 -7.75
N GLY A 249 14.34 14.44 -8.19
CA GLY A 249 14.60 14.19 -9.61
C GLY A 249 13.71 13.11 -10.23
N THR A 250 13.22 12.16 -9.45
CA THR A 250 12.45 11.01 -9.94
C THR A 250 10.97 11.02 -9.54
N GLY A 251 10.56 11.92 -8.64
CA GLY A 251 9.20 11.94 -8.09
C GLY A 251 8.92 10.80 -7.10
N ASN A 252 9.96 10.14 -6.58
CA ASN A 252 9.82 9.12 -5.55
C ASN A 252 9.62 9.73 -4.16
N VAL A 253 9.08 8.95 -3.23
CA VAL A 253 8.80 9.39 -1.87
C VAL A 253 9.98 8.98 -0.96
N PRO A 254 10.61 9.96 -0.25
CA PRO A 254 11.73 9.67 0.64
C PRO A 254 11.30 8.92 1.89
N VAL A 255 12.25 8.19 2.50
CA VAL A 255 12.08 7.55 3.82
C VAL A 255 12.62 8.41 4.96
N SER A 256 13.55 9.33 4.68
CA SER A 256 14.13 10.27 5.63
C SER A 256 13.12 11.33 6.04
N LYS A 257 12.81 11.43 7.34
CA LYS A 257 11.89 12.44 7.91
C LYS A 257 12.34 13.86 7.60
N THR A 258 13.66 14.11 7.67
CA THR A 258 14.24 15.42 7.34
C THR A 258 14.02 15.80 5.87
N VAL A 259 14.20 14.85 4.95
CA VAL A 259 13.95 15.09 3.52
C VAL A 259 12.45 15.26 3.26
N GLN A 260 11.61 14.43 3.87
CA GLN A 260 10.15 14.53 3.79
C GLN A 260 9.61 15.90 4.21
N ALA A 261 10.25 16.53 5.20
CA ALA A 261 9.85 17.85 5.69
C ALA A 261 10.13 19.01 4.69
N GLY A 262 10.83 18.74 3.58
CA GLY A 262 11.12 19.74 2.55
C GLY A 262 9.87 20.19 1.79
N ASP A 263 9.83 21.47 1.39
CA ASP A 263 8.68 22.10 0.73
C ASP A 263 8.24 21.35 -0.54
N PHE A 264 9.18 20.79 -1.29
CA PHE A 264 8.89 20.01 -2.50
C PHE A 264 7.93 18.84 -2.21
N PHE A 265 8.19 18.10 -1.11
CA PHE A 265 7.39 16.95 -0.73
C PHE A 265 6.10 17.33 -0.01
N GLN A 266 6.16 18.34 0.85
CA GLN A 266 4.99 18.77 1.65
C GLN A 266 3.95 19.55 0.84
N SER A 267 4.35 20.25 -0.21
CA SER A 267 3.44 20.98 -1.10
C SER A 267 2.73 20.08 -2.12
N ASN A 268 3.30 18.91 -2.42
CA ASN A 268 2.68 17.96 -3.33
C ASN A 268 1.67 17.08 -2.57
N ARG A 269 0.37 17.26 -2.83
CA ARG A 269 -0.73 16.55 -2.15
C ARG A 269 -0.63 15.03 -2.21
N PHE A 270 -0.05 14.47 -3.27
CA PHE A 270 0.09 13.02 -3.46
C PHE A 270 1.28 12.47 -2.68
N MET A 271 2.42 13.16 -2.74
CA MET A 271 3.59 12.78 -1.95
C MET A 271 3.30 12.90 -0.47
N LYS A 272 2.62 13.98 -0.06
CA LYS A 272 2.20 14.16 1.33
C LYS A 272 1.29 13.02 1.80
N ALA A 273 0.30 12.60 1.03
CA ALA A 273 -0.57 11.49 1.40
C ALA A 273 0.21 10.18 1.56
N SER A 274 1.23 9.93 0.71
CA SER A 274 2.13 8.79 0.85
C SER A 274 3.02 8.89 2.09
N ILE A 275 3.58 10.06 2.38
CA ILE A 275 4.41 10.30 3.57
C ILE A 275 3.60 10.08 4.85
N ASP A 276 2.41 10.65 4.93
CA ASP A 276 1.51 10.52 6.09
C ASP A 276 1.12 9.04 6.36
N GLY A 277 1.16 8.18 5.33
CA GLY A 277 0.88 6.75 5.43
C GLY A 277 2.05 5.87 5.89
N GLN A 278 3.28 6.36 5.89
CA GLN A 278 4.46 5.51 6.16
C GLN A 278 4.49 4.95 7.59
N SER A 279 3.97 5.68 8.57
CA SER A 279 3.97 5.26 9.98
C SER A 279 3.11 4.02 10.27
N TYR A 280 2.16 3.68 9.39
CA TYR A 280 1.31 2.49 9.47
C TYR A 280 1.37 1.65 8.19
N ALA A 281 2.39 1.86 7.39
CA ALA A 281 2.65 1.03 6.22
C ALA A 281 3.02 -0.39 6.63
N GLY A 282 2.69 -1.35 5.78
CA GLY A 282 3.01 -2.74 6.01
C GLY A 282 3.15 -3.53 4.70
N ILE A 283 3.63 -4.73 4.85
CA ILE A 283 3.71 -5.73 3.79
C ILE A 283 2.90 -6.97 4.17
N LEU A 284 2.52 -7.75 3.18
CA LEU A 284 2.03 -9.10 3.43
C LEU A 284 3.15 -9.97 4.05
N PRO A 285 2.83 -10.96 4.88
CA PRO A 285 3.80 -11.95 5.31
C PRO A 285 4.54 -12.56 4.12
N ILE A 286 5.87 -12.61 4.17
CA ILE A 286 6.71 -13.17 3.11
C ILE A 286 6.97 -14.64 3.47
N LEU A 287 6.17 -15.54 2.92
CA LEU A 287 6.20 -16.99 3.11
C LEU A 287 6.35 -17.67 1.74
N ASP A 288 6.74 -18.93 1.72
CA ASP A 288 6.85 -19.72 0.47
C ASP A 288 5.53 -19.76 -0.30
N THR A 289 4.41 -19.67 0.39
CA THR A 289 3.06 -19.67 -0.16
C THR A 289 2.61 -18.31 -0.71
N THR A 290 3.25 -17.20 -0.31
CA THR A 290 2.75 -15.83 -0.57
C THR A 290 2.58 -15.53 -2.05
N THR A 291 3.51 -15.97 -2.90
CA THR A 291 3.43 -15.71 -4.35
C THR A 291 2.20 -16.38 -4.98
N GLU A 292 1.93 -17.64 -4.66
CA GLU A 292 0.76 -18.36 -5.15
C GLU A 292 -0.52 -17.80 -4.53
N TRP A 293 -0.47 -17.45 -3.25
CA TRP A 293 -1.58 -16.83 -2.54
C TRP A 293 -2.02 -15.53 -3.22
N ILE A 294 -1.08 -14.62 -3.53
CA ILE A 294 -1.36 -13.35 -4.23
C ILE A 294 -1.87 -13.58 -5.65
N SER A 295 -1.25 -14.51 -6.38
CA SER A 295 -1.51 -14.64 -7.81
C SER A 295 -2.74 -15.48 -8.15
N THR A 296 -3.15 -16.36 -7.26
CA THR A 296 -4.17 -17.38 -7.56
C THR A 296 -5.23 -17.49 -6.45
N LEU A 297 -4.80 -17.75 -5.21
CA LEU A 297 -5.74 -18.07 -4.15
C LEU A 297 -6.60 -16.88 -3.76
N TRP A 298 -5.97 -15.73 -3.47
CA TRP A 298 -6.68 -14.53 -3.04
C TRP A 298 -7.73 -14.07 -4.08
N PRO A 299 -7.39 -13.81 -5.35
CA PRO A 299 -8.37 -13.31 -6.31
C PRO A 299 -9.52 -14.29 -6.56
N ASN A 300 -9.23 -15.60 -6.61
CA ASN A 300 -10.27 -16.60 -6.82
C ASN A 300 -11.23 -16.71 -5.61
N THR A 301 -10.68 -16.72 -4.40
CA THR A 301 -11.48 -16.85 -3.17
C THR A 301 -12.31 -15.59 -2.93
N VAL A 302 -11.72 -14.41 -3.12
CA VAL A 302 -12.43 -13.13 -2.96
C VAL A 302 -13.52 -12.97 -4.01
N SER A 303 -13.27 -13.35 -5.27
CA SER A 303 -14.31 -13.34 -6.30
C SER A 303 -15.51 -14.21 -5.93
N GLN A 304 -15.30 -15.38 -5.30
CA GLN A 304 -16.40 -16.23 -4.82
C GLN A 304 -17.17 -15.55 -3.68
N ALA A 305 -16.49 -14.85 -2.79
CA ALA A 305 -17.13 -14.12 -1.69
C ALA A 305 -17.94 -12.92 -2.21
N LEU A 306 -17.37 -12.13 -3.12
CA LEU A 306 -18.05 -10.98 -3.72
C LEU A 306 -19.32 -11.41 -4.47
N THR A 307 -19.29 -12.56 -5.17
CA THR A 307 -20.44 -13.10 -5.89
C THR A 307 -21.42 -13.92 -5.03
N GLY A 308 -21.17 -14.01 -3.71
CA GLY A 308 -22.05 -14.69 -2.77
C GLY A 308 -21.97 -16.22 -2.79
N SER A 309 -20.95 -16.80 -3.42
CA SER A 309 -20.74 -18.25 -3.46
C SER A 309 -20.22 -18.81 -2.13
N ILE A 310 -19.50 -17.99 -1.35
CA ILE A 310 -19.01 -18.28 -0.01
C ILE A 310 -19.22 -17.06 0.92
N THR A 311 -19.26 -17.33 2.23
CA THR A 311 -19.37 -16.25 3.22
C THR A 311 -18.02 -15.58 3.50
N ALA A 312 -18.02 -14.40 4.15
CA ALA A 312 -16.80 -13.74 4.61
C ALA A 312 -15.96 -14.67 5.51
N GLU A 313 -16.57 -15.39 6.43
CA GLU A 313 -15.89 -16.34 7.32
C GLU A 313 -15.21 -17.46 6.53
N GLN A 314 -15.93 -18.06 5.55
CA GLN A 314 -15.36 -19.11 4.69
C GLN A 314 -14.21 -18.57 3.83
N CYS A 315 -14.35 -17.34 3.31
CA CYS A 315 -13.31 -16.67 2.57
C CYS A 315 -12.06 -16.48 3.42
N MET A 316 -12.19 -15.86 4.60
CA MET A 316 -11.06 -15.58 5.48
C MET A 316 -10.38 -16.84 6.00
N LYS A 317 -11.14 -17.87 6.32
CA LYS A 317 -10.59 -19.21 6.69
C LYS A 317 -9.77 -19.80 5.54
N THR A 318 -10.27 -19.77 4.31
CA THR A 318 -9.56 -20.30 3.13
C THR A 318 -8.27 -19.51 2.89
N LEU A 319 -8.31 -18.19 3.02
CA LEU A 319 -7.14 -17.33 2.87
C LEU A 319 -6.09 -17.57 3.95
N GLN A 320 -6.51 -17.75 5.21
CA GLN A 320 -5.63 -18.10 6.33
C GLN A 320 -4.93 -19.44 6.10
N GLU A 321 -5.70 -20.49 5.84
CA GLU A 321 -5.18 -21.84 5.62
C GLU A 321 -4.24 -21.90 4.41
N GLY A 322 -4.49 -21.09 3.38
CA GLY A 322 -3.67 -21.06 2.18
C GLY A 322 -2.38 -20.26 2.33
N LEU A 323 -2.35 -19.25 3.20
CA LEU A 323 -1.14 -18.46 3.45
C LEU A 323 -0.18 -19.21 4.39
N TYR A 324 -0.70 -19.85 5.43
CA TYR A 324 0.06 -20.45 6.53
C TYR A 324 0.12 -21.99 6.49
N ARG A 325 -0.08 -22.62 5.34
CA ARG A 325 0.03 -24.09 5.17
C ARG A 325 1.48 -24.59 5.13
#